data_3947a68d57619c654b6b30435a188c72
#
_entry.id   3947a68d57619c654b6b30435a188c72
#
_cell.length_a   1.000
_cell.length_b   1.000
_cell.length_c   1.000
_cell.angle_alpha   90.00
_cell.angle_beta   90.00
_cell.angle_gamma   90.00
#
_symmetry.space_group_name_H-M   'P 1'
#
loop_
_entity.id
_entity.type
_entity.pdbx_description
1 polymer ?
#
loop_
_entity_poly.entity_id
_entity_poly.type
_entity_poly.pdbx_seq_one_letter_code
_entity_poly.pdbx_strand_id
1 'polypeptide(L)'
;FYCGQDVQALGIKTNQMECVMELDYPIYIQQTGETINPCILQYNVECPWRIADAGFMTQEQIWKEVNKWDRLNDKNYHEDYLIAANVLIRNLRIMHDNGVLHNALTSENLTWALELLDFELCHTPQHPYSKEDYVRHVPDLFDREGIDTYRLIIYIAGVLHQQVDFQIVDNLFAQYGFDLNKYVLSR
;
A
#
# COMPACT_ATOMS: atom_id res chain seq x y z
N PHE A 1 -8.55 11.34 4.04
CA PHE A 1 -9.12 11.01 5.36
C PHE A 1 -10.13 9.87 5.24
N TYR A 2 -11.28 10.10 4.61
CA TYR A 2 -12.39 9.14 4.56
C TYR A 2 -12.02 7.80 3.90
N CYS A 3 -11.31 7.82 2.78
CA CYS A 3 -10.85 6.58 2.13
C CYS A 3 -9.96 5.72 3.05
N GLY A 4 -9.11 6.34 3.87
CA GLY A 4 -8.32 5.61 4.86
C GLY A 4 -9.20 4.93 5.92
N GLN A 5 -10.29 5.57 6.35
CA GLN A 5 -11.27 4.96 7.25
C GLN A 5 -12.03 3.80 6.60
N ASP A 6 -12.42 3.95 5.32
CA ASP A 6 -13.05 2.86 4.56
C ASP A 6 -12.13 1.64 4.47
N VAL A 7 -10.84 1.85 4.16
CA VAL A 7 -9.85 0.77 4.09
C VAL A 7 -9.63 0.12 5.46
N GLN A 8 -9.57 0.93 6.53
CA GLN A 8 -9.44 0.42 7.90
C GLN A 8 -10.66 -0.42 8.31
N ALA A 9 -11.86 -0.02 7.89
CA ALA A 9 -13.09 -0.78 8.16
C ALA A 9 -13.10 -2.17 7.51
N LEU A 10 -12.28 -2.40 6.47
CA LEU A 10 -12.04 -3.71 5.87
C LEU A 10 -11.09 -4.60 6.68
N GLY A 11 -10.58 -4.12 7.82
CA GLY A 11 -9.61 -4.83 8.65
C GLY A 11 -8.18 -4.75 8.13
N ILE A 12 -7.89 -3.85 7.20
CA ILE A 12 -6.56 -3.59 6.67
C ILE A 12 -5.84 -2.59 7.58
N LYS A 13 -4.59 -2.88 7.91
CA LYS A 13 -3.78 -2.03 8.75
C LYS A 13 -3.41 -0.74 8.01
N THR A 14 -3.79 0.39 8.57
CA THR A 14 -3.54 1.73 8.05
C THR A 14 -3.07 2.66 9.15
N ASN A 15 -2.55 3.82 8.78
CA ASN A 15 -2.37 4.90 9.74
C ASN A 15 -3.72 5.27 10.39
N GLN A 16 -3.68 5.49 11.71
CA GLN A 16 -4.87 5.88 12.48
C GLN A 16 -5.11 7.38 12.33
N MET A 17 -6.12 7.73 11.56
CA MET A 17 -6.51 9.12 11.32
C MET A 17 -7.14 9.72 12.57
N GLU A 18 -6.56 10.80 13.11
CA GLU A 18 -7.07 11.51 14.29
C GLU A 18 -7.95 12.69 13.92
N CYS A 19 -7.43 13.60 13.13
CA CYS A 19 -8.20 14.76 12.71
C CYS A 19 -7.70 15.35 11.38
N VAL A 20 -8.58 16.15 10.77
CA VAL A 20 -8.26 17.02 9.63
C VAL A 20 -8.47 18.46 10.11
N MET A 21 -7.44 19.29 9.96
CA MET A 21 -7.50 20.72 10.27
C MET A 21 -7.47 21.50 8.95
N GLU A 22 -8.58 22.12 8.61
CA GLU A 22 -8.64 23.04 7.48
C GLU A 22 -7.97 24.37 7.87
N LEU A 23 -7.16 24.92 6.98
CA LEU A 23 -6.46 26.17 7.22
C LEU A 23 -7.23 27.33 6.60
N ASP A 24 -7.38 28.43 7.36
CA ASP A 24 -8.18 29.62 6.98
C ASP A 24 -7.50 30.52 5.95
N TYR A 25 -6.55 30.02 5.17
CA TYR A 25 -5.92 30.78 4.11
C TYR A 25 -5.94 30.00 2.80
N PRO A 26 -6.62 30.51 1.77
CA PRO A 26 -6.66 29.86 0.47
C PRO A 26 -5.31 29.98 -0.25
N ILE A 27 -4.90 28.89 -0.92
CA ILE A 27 -3.73 28.86 -1.80
C ILE A 27 -4.20 28.78 -3.25
N TYR A 28 -3.70 29.71 -4.07
CA TYR A 28 -3.92 29.67 -5.50
C TYR A 28 -2.88 28.79 -6.18
N ILE A 29 -3.34 27.76 -6.90
CA ILE A 29 -2.49 26.83 -7.65
C ILE A 29 -2.38 27.34 -9.10
N GLN A 30 -1.23 27.91 -9.45
CA GLN A 30 -1.01 28.48 -10.78
C GLN A 30 -1.18 27.46 -11.93
N GLN A 31 -0.82 26.18 -11.70
CA GLN A 31 -0.87 25.14 -12.73
C GLN A 31 -2.31 24.76 -13.11
N THR A 32 -3.24 24.81 -12.18
CA THR A 32 -4.66 24.42 -12.42
C THR A 32 -5.60 25.61 -12.49
N GLY A 33 -5.16 26.78 -12.02
CA GLY A 33 -6.02 27.96 -11.89
C GLY A 33 -7.03 27.87 -10.74
N GLU A 34 -6.89 26.87 -9.87
CA GLU A 34 -7.81 26.62 -8.75
C GLU A 34 -7.33 27.30 -7.47
N THR A 35 -8.30 27.68 -6.63
CA THR A 35 -8.03 28.10 -5.26
C THR A 35 -8.48 26.98 -4.32
N ILE A 36 -7.59 26.50 -3.48
CA ILE A 36 -7.88 25.45 -2.51
C ILE A 36 -7.64 25.95 -1.08
N ASN A 37 -8.39 25.42 -0.13
CA ASN A 37 -8.08 25.54 1.29
C ASN A 37 -7.20 24.34 1.68
N PRO A 38 -5.92 24.56 2.02
CA PRO A 38 -5.06 23.47 2.45
C PRO A 38 -5.53 22.92 3.78
N CYS A 39 -5.28 21.65 4.01
CA CYS A 39 -5.54 21.01 5.29
C CYS A 39 -4.30 20.31 5.83
N ILE A 40 -4.23 20.18 7.15
CA ILE A 40 -3.25 19.36 7.85
C ILE A 40 -3.97 18.10 8.31
N LEU A 41 -3.41 16.96 7.96
CA LEU A 41 -3.88 15.66 8.41
C LEU A 41 -3.02 15.19 9.57
N GLN A 42 -3.64 14.97 10.73
CA GLN A 42 -2.98 14.35 11.87
C GLN A 42 -3.36 12.88 11.95
N TYR A 43 -2.35 12.04 12.09
CA TYR A 43 -2.52 10.59 12.22
C TYR A 43 -1.41 9.95 13.05
N ASN A 44 -1.71 8.79 13.61
CA ASN A 44 -0.73 7.93 14.28
C ASN A 44 -0.35 6.76 13.39
N VAL A 45 0.90 6.33 13.51
CA VAL A 45 1.45 5.13 12.87
C VAL A 45 2.14 4.26 13.93
N GLU A 46 2.09 2.96 13.75
CA GLU A 46 2.82 2.02 14.60
C GLU A 46 4.33 2.08 14.34
N CYS A 47 4.69 2.28 13.07
CA CYS A 47 6.08 2.45 12.66
C CYS A 47 6.25 3.77 11.89
N PRO A 48 7.13 4.70 12.35
CA PRO A 48 7.35 5.97 11.67
C PRO A 48 8.17 5.83 10.38
N TRP A 49 8.81 4.67 10.15
CA TRP A 49 9.66 4.42 9.01
C TRP A 49 8.88 3.79 7.86
N ARG A 50 8.94 4.39 6.69
CA ARG A 50 8.41 3.82 5.47
C ARG A 50 9.38 2.78 4.91
N ILE A 51 8.90 1.86 4.09
CA ILE A 51 9.76 0.90 3.39
C ILE A 51 10.82 1.63 2.54
N ALA A 52 10.46 2.76 1.93
CA ALA A 52 11.38 3.61 1.17
C ALA A 52 12.52 4.21 2.00
N ASP A 53 12.34 4.34 3.31
CA ASP A 53 13.35 4.91 4.21
C ASP A 53 14.52 3.94 4.52
N ALA A 54 14.49 2.73 3.97
CA ALA A 54 15.50 1.69 4.21
C ALA A 54 16.95 2.17 4.02
N GLY A 55 17.18 3.09 3.09
CA GLY A 55 18.50 3.68 2.84
C GLY A 55 19.02 4.58 3.99
N PHE A 56 18.14 5.02 4.89
CA PHE A 56 18.45 5.84 6.06
C PHE A 56 18.45 5.04 7.37
N MET A 57 18.03 3.77 7.31
CA MET A 57 17.96 2.88 8.46
C MET A 57 19.18 1.97 8.53
N THR A 58 19.57 1.62 9.74
CA THR A 58 20.52 0.51 9.93
C THR A 58 19.81 -0.83 9.76
N GLN A 59 20.55 -1.88 9.42
CA GLN A 59 19.98 -3.24 9.33
C GLN A 59 19.34 -3.67 10.67
N GLU A 60 19.93 -3.30 11.80
CA GLU A 60 19.35 -3.59 13.11
C GLU A 60 17.98 -2.93 13.31
N GLN A 61 17.82 -1.67 12.86
CA GLN A 61 16.54 -0.98 12.91
C GLN A 61 15.49 -1.67 12.04
N ILE A 62 15.85 -2.06 10.81
CA ILE A 62 14.96 -2.79 9.91
C ILE A 62 14.52 -4.11 10.56
N TRP A 63 15.47 -4.92 11.05
CA TRP A 63 15.18 -6.21 11.68
C TRP A 63 14.34 -6.07 12.97
N LYS A 64 14.50 -4.97 13.70
CA LYS A 64 13.64 -4.68 14.85
C LYS A 64 12.17 -4.58 14.45
N GLU A 65 11.87 -3.95 13.31
CA GLU A 65 10.49 -3.83 12.81
C GLU A 65 10.01 -5.15 12.19
N VAL A 66 10.82 -5.79 11.35
CA VAL A 66 10.51 -7.08 10.74
C VAL A 66 10.20 -8.18 11.78
N ASN A 67 10.92 -8.18 12.90
CA ASN A 67 10.68 -9.14 13.98
C ASN A 67 9.32 -8.97 14.68
N LYS A 68 8.65 -7.83 14.48
CA LYS A 68 7.27 -7.60 14.97
C LYS A 68 6.21 -8.18 14.02
N TRP A 69 6.56 -8.52 12.78
CA TRP A 69 5.60 -9.10 11.85
C TRP A 69 5.05 -10.39 12.43
N ASP A 70 3.74 -10.56 12.31
CA ASP A 70 3.06 -11.71 12.89
C ASP A 70 3.49 -13.01 12.19
N ARG A 71 4.35 -13.76 12.86
CA ARG A 71 4.84 -15.07 12.42
C ARG A 71 3.97 -16.22 12.93
N LEU A 72 2.99 -15.92 13.80
CA LEU A 72 2.21 -16.96 14.49
C LEU A 72 1.20 -17.65 13.59
N ASN A 73 0.75 -16.96 12.55
CA ASN A 73 -0.27 -17.46 11.63
C ASN A 73 0.29 -18.13 10.37
N ASP A 74 1.60 -17.97 10.09
CA ASP A 74 2.19 -18.48 8.85
C ASP A 74 3.46 -19.31 9.10
N LYS A 75 3.27 -20.46 9.74
CA LYS A 75 4.34 -21.44 9.98
C LYS A 75 4.98 -22.03 8.71
N ASN A 76 4.46 -21.65 7.53
CA ASN A 76 4.89 -22.20 6.25
C ASN A 76 5.94 -21.34 5.54
N TYR A 77 6.20 -20.13 6.01
CA TYR A 77 7.17 -19.24 5.35
C TYR A 77 8.47 -19.18 6.15
N HIS A 78 9.57 -19.54 5.47
CA HIS A 78 10.91 -19.51 6.04
C HIS A 78 11.58 -18.14 5.85
N GLU A 79 11.13 -17.36 4.87
CA GLU A 79 11.69 -16.07 4.50
C GLU A 79 10.74 -14.92 4.91
N ASP A 80 11.30 -13.88 5.52
CA ASP A 80 10.49 -12.77 6.06
C ASP A 80 9.73 -11.99 4.99
N TYR A 81 10.31 -11.83 3.79
CA TYR A 81 9.62 -11.15 2.69
C TYR A 81 8.33 -11.87 2.27
N LEU A 82 8.23 -13.19 2.48
CA LEU A 82 7.01 -13.96 2.19
C LEU A 82 5.88 -13.63 3.17
N ILE A 83 6.22 -13.26 4.41
CA ILE A 83 5.22 -12.76 5.37
C ILE A 83 4.63 -11.45 4.86
N ALA A 84 5.48 -10.50 4.45
CA ALA A 84 5.04 -9.26 3.84
C ALA A 84 4.24 -9.51 2.56
N ALA A 85 4.71 -10.42 1.68
CA ALA A 85 4.02 -10.78 0.45
C ALA A 85 2.59 -11.28 0.73
N ASN A 86 2.43 -12.21 1.67
CA ASN A 86 1.12 -12.74 2.03
C ASN A 86 0.19 -11.65 2.57
N VAL A 87 0.68 -10.76 3.44
CA VAL A 87 -0.10 -9.63 3.96
C VAL A 87 -0.53 -8.68 2.83
N LEU A 88 0.40 -8.30 1.96
CA LEU A 88 0.14 -7.34 0.88
C LEU A 88 -0.84 -7.89 -0.16
N ILE A 89 -0.65 -9.14 -0.60
CA ILE A 89 -1.53 -9.77 -1.59
C ILE A 89 -2.93 -9.98 -1.01
N ARG A 90 -3.03 -10.41 0.27
CA ARG A 90 -4.32 -10.52 0.97
C ARG A 90 -5.02 -9.18 1.05
N ASN A 91 -4.32 -8.12 1.46
CA ASN A 91 -4.89 -6.78 1.57
C ASN A 91 -5.35 -6.27 0.20
N LEU A 92 -4.54 -6.48 -0.85
CA LEU A 92 -4.90 -6.17 -2.23
C LEU A 92 -6.19 -6.88 -2.63
N ARG A 93 -6.32 -8.19 -2.33
CA ARG A 93 -7.53 -8.96 -2.64
C ARG A 93 -8.75 -8.40 -1.91
N ILE A 94 -8.61 -8.11 -0.61
CA ILE A 94 -9.70 -7.53 0.18
C ILE A 94 -10.15 -6.18 -0.39
N MET A 95 -9.20 -5.30 -0.74
CA MET A 95 -9.51 -4.00 -1.36
C MET A 95 -10.26 -4.20 -2.68
N HIS A 96 -9.74 -5.02 -3.58
CA HIS A 96 -10.33 -5.24 -4.90
C HIS A 96 -11.73 -5.86 -4.83
N ASP A 97 -11.96 -6.82 -3.93
CA ASP A 97 -13.28 -7.42 -3.72
C ASP A 97 -14.32 -6.42 -3.22
N ASN A 98 -13.88 -5.35 -2.59
CA ASN A 98 -14.73 -4.26 -2.10
C ASN A 98 -14.74 -3.03 -3.02
N GLY A 99 -14.19 -3.14 -4.22
CA GLY A 99 -14.15 -2.04 -5.19
C GLY A 99 -13.23 -0.89 -4.79
N VAL A 100 -12.25 -1.16 -3.93
CA VAL A 100 -11.29 -0.18 -3.43
C VAL A 100 -9.99 -0.26 -4.22
N LEU A 101 -9.46 0.91 -4.60
CA LEU A 101 -8.16 1.10 -5.22
C LEU A 101 -7.36 2.08 -4.38
N HIS A 102 -6.17 1.71 -3.97
CA HIS A 102 -5.25 2.63 -3.28
C HIS A 102 -4.58 3.59 -4.27
N ASN A 103 -4.27 3.09 -5.46
CA ASN A 103 -3.62 3.78 -6.58
C ASN A 103 -2.18 4.26 -6.39
N ALA A 104 -1.60 3.98 -5.25
CA ALA A 104 -0.22 4.35 -4.93
C ALA A 104 0.42 3.30 -4.01
N LEU A 105 0.30 2.00 -4.33
CA LEU A 105 0.93 0.91 -3.58
C LEU A 105 2.44 0.85 -3.86
N THR A 106 3.17 1.75 -3.21
CA THR A 106 4.62 1.90 -3.35
C THR A 106 5.32 1.77 -2.01
N SER A 107 6.65 1.67 -2.05
CA SER A 107 7.47 1.66 -0.83
C SER A 107 7.35 2.95 0.00
N GLU A 108 6.91 4.05 -0.61
CA GLU A 108 6.70 5.33 0.06
C GLU A 108 5.39 5.36 0.85
N ASN A 109 4.42 4.51 0.48
CA ASN A 109 3.08 4.48 1.07
C ASN A 109 2.84 3.20 1.89
N LEU A 110 3.91 2.57 2.33
CA LEU A 110 3.90 1.43 3.23
C LEU A 110 4.95 1.60 4.32
N THR A 111 4.57 1.38 5.59
CA THR A 111 5.52 1.36 6.70
C THR A 111 6.16 -0.02 6.90
N TRP A 112 7.25 -0.09 7.68
CA TRP A 112 7.82 -1.37 8.13
C TRP A 112 6.91 -2.14 9.10
N ALA A 113 5.82 -1.54 9.59
CA ALA A 113 4.75 -2.25 10.28
C ALA A 113 3.66 -2.79 9.34
N LEU A 114 3.88 -2.71 8.01
CA LEU A 114 2.94 -3.08 6.94
C LEU A 114 1.61 -2.30 7.02
N GLU A 115 1.67 -1.05 7.45
CA GLU A 115 0.54 -0.13 7.43
C GLU A 115 0.50 0.62 6.11
N LEU A 116 -0.66 0.66 5.47
CA LEU A 116 -0.89 1.49 4.29
C LEU A 116 -1.04 2.96 4.69
N LEU A 117 -0.44 3.83 3.91
CA LEU A 117 -0.43 5.29 4.09
C LEU A 117 -0.91 5.98 2.82
N ASP A 118 -1.21 7.27 2.93
CA ASP A 118 -1.43 8.18 1.80
C ASP A 118 -2.58 7.77 0.87
N PHE A 119 -3.79 8.04 1.35
CA PHE A 119 -5.04 7.71 0.65
C PHE A 119 -5.57 8.86 -0.22
N GLU A 120 -4.74 9.82 -0.63
CA GLU A 120 -5.20 10.97 -1.41
C GLU A 120 -5.66 10.59 -2.83
N LEU A 121 -5.07 9.53 -3.41
CA LEU A 121 -5.44 8.99 -4.71
C LEU A 121 -6.38 7.78 -4.61
N CYS A 122 -6.77 7.41 -3.40
CA CYS A 122 -7.60 6.24 -3.16
C CYS A 122 -9.01 6.44 -3.73
N HIS A 123 -9.55 5.35 -4.29
CA HIS A 123 -10.92 5.25 -4.71
C HIS A 123 -11.64 4.22 -3.85
N THR A 124 -12.79 4.59 -3.29
CA THR A 124 -13.72 3.66 -2.64
C THR A 124 -15.11 3.87 -3.22
N PRO A 125 -16.02 2.89 -3.13
CA PRO A 125 -17.40 3.10 -3.57
C PRO A 125 -18.12 4.25 -2.83
N GLN A 126 -17.73 4.52 -1.58
CA GLN A 126 -18.28 5.59 -0.74
C GLN A 126 -17.63 6.95 -1.03
N HIS A 127 -16.36 6.94 -1.37
CA HIS A 127 -15.57 8.14 -1.66
C HIS A 127 -14.83 7.95 -2.99
N PRO A 128 -15.57 8.03 -4.12
CA PRO A 128 -14.96 7.83 -5.43
C PRO A 128 -14.01 8.96 -5.78
N TYR A 129 -12.90 8.60 -6.39
CA TYR A 129 -11.96 9.59 -6.91
C TYR A 129 -12.66 10.42 -8.01
N SER A 130 -12.67 11.75 -7.85
CA SER A 130 -13.55 12.65 -8.61
C SER A 130 -13.09 12.99 -10.03
N LYS A 131 -11.90 12.58 -10.46
CA LYS A 131 -11.42 12.89 -11.83
C LYS A 131 -12.03 11.93 -12.83
N GLU A 132 -12.81 12.45 -13.78
CA GLU A 132 -13.50 11.66 -14.81
C GLU A 132 -12.58 10.72 -15.61
N ASP A 133 -11.37 11.17 -15.92
CA ASP A 133 -10.37 10.36 -16.65
C ASP A 133 -9.91 9.14 -15.86
N TYR A 134 -9.92 9.24 -14.55
CA TYR A 134 -9.54 8.18 -13.65
C TYR A 134 -10.58 7.06 -13.62
N VAL A 135 -11.86 7.41 -13.54
CA VAL A 135 -12.98 6.45 -13.51
C VAL A 135 -13.07 5.62 -14.79
N ARG A 136 -12.67 6.16 -15.93
CA ARG A 136 -12.68 5.47 -17.23
C ARG A 136 -11.68 4.30 -17.31
N HIS A 137 -10.63 4.33 -16.51
CA HIS A 137 -9.54 3.35 -16.53
C HIS A 137 -9.51 2.43 -15.32
N VAL A 138 -10.58 2.40 -14.51
CA VAL A 138 -10.67 1.58 -13.29
C VAL A 138 -10.28 0.11 -13.50
N PRO A 139 -10.72 -0.61 -14.58
CA PRO A 139 -10.31 -1.99 -14.77
C PRO A 139 -8.78 -2.17 -14.93
N ASP A 140 -8.15 -1.27 -15.67
CA ASP A 140 -6.69 -1.31 -15.89
C ASP A 140 -5.91 -0.96 -14.61
N LEU A 141 -6.52 -0.19 -13.72
CA LEU A 141 -5.92 0.21 -12.45
C LEU A 141 -5.86 -0.95 -11.45
N PHE A 142 -6.84 -1.84 -11.43
CA PHE A 142 -6.77 -3.08 -10.63
C PHE A 142 -5.60 -3.95 -11.06
N ASP A 143 -5.38 -4.12 -12.36
CA ASP A 143 -4.24 -4.88 -12.86
C ASP A 143 -2.91 -4.17 -12.52
N ARG A 144 -2.87 -2.83 -12.60
CA ARG A 144 -1.69 -2.03 -12.23
C ARG A 144 -1.31 -2.20 -10.76
N GLU A 145 -2.27 -2.17 -9.84
CA GLU A 145 -2.00 -2.38 -8.41
C GLU A 145 -1.41 -3.76 -8.13
N GLY A 146 -1.84 -4.78 -8.87
CA GLY A 146 -1.23 -6.12 -8.81
C GLY A 146 0.25 -6.09 -9.18
N ILE A 147 0.59 -5.38 -10.26
CA ILE A 147 1.99 -5.18 -10.70
C ILE A 147 2.79 -4.42 -9.66
N ASP A 148 2.25 -3.34 -9.12
CA ASP A 148 2.93 -2.50 -8.14
C ASP A 148 3.16 -3.27 -6.83
N THR A 149 2.19 -4.08 -6.39
CA THR A 149 2.34 -4.99 -5.24
C THR A 149 3.44 -6.02 -5.48
N TYR A 150 3.51 -6.61 -6.68
CA TYR A 150 4.55 -7.56 -7.04
C TYR A 150 5.95 -6.92 -6.97
N ARG A 151 6.10 -5.72 -7.52
CA ARG A 151 7.35 -4.94 -7.46
C ARG A 151 7.74 -4.59 -6.04
N LEU A 152 6.77 -4.22 -5.21
CA LEU A 152 6.99 -3.89 -3.81
C LEU A 152 7.52 -5.10 -3.02
N ILE A 153 7.00 -6.30 -3.27
CA ILE A 153 7.49 -7.54 -2.68
C ILE A 153 8.96 -7.79 -3.05
N ILE A 154 9.31 -7.64 -4.33
CA ILE A 154 10.70 -7.78 -4.79
C ILE A 154 11.61 -6.75 -4.10
N TYR A 155 11.14 -5.50 -3.98
CA TYR A 155 11.89 -4.44 -3.31
C TYR A 155 12.15 -4.78 -1.83
N ILE A 156 11.12 -5.24 -1.10
CA ILE A 156 11.24 -5.65 0.30
C ILE A 156 12.27 -6.79 0.44
N ALA A 157 12.18 -7.82 -0.40
CA ALA A 157 13.16 -8.91 -0.39
C ALA A 157 14.60 -8.42 -0.62
N GLY A 158 14.77 -7.48 -1.56
CA GLY A 158 16.07 -6.86 -1.83
C GLY A 158 16.63 -6.12 -0.63
N VAL A 159 15.81 -5.34 0.07
CA VAL A 159 16.20 -4.62 1.30
C VAL A 159 16.58 -5.59 2.43
N LEU A 160 15.88 -6.72 2.52
CA LEU A 160 16.16 -7.77 3.51
C LEU A 160 17.33 -8.68 3.12
N HIS A 161 17.95 -8.46 1.95
CA HIS A 161 18.99 -9.32 1.39
C HIS A 161 18.55 -10.78 1.23
N GLN A 162 17.26 -11.00 0.96
CA GLN A 162 16.67 -12.32 0.72
C GLN A 162 16.48 -12.55 -0.77
N GLN A 163 16.76 -13.77 -1.23
CA GLN A 163 16.55 -14.14 -2.62
C GLN A 163 15.07 -14.43 -2.87
N VAL A 164 14.49 -13.79 -3.88
CA VAL A 164 13.08 -14.00 -4.25
C VAL A 164 12.92 -15.37 -4.93
N ASP A 165 12.08 -16.21 -4.36
CA ASP A 165 11.52 -17.36 -5.06
C ASP A 165 10.26 -16.94 -5.81
N PHE A 166 10.41 -16.65 -7.09
CA PHE A 166 9.32 -16.19 -7.94
C PHE A 166 8.17 -17.21 -8.04
N GLN A 167 8.48 -18.52 -7.98
CA GLN A 167 7.44 -19.55 -8.03
C GLN A 167 6.54 -19.49 -6.79
N ILE A 168 7.10 -19.24 -5.61
CA ILE A 168 6.32 -19.10 -4.38
C ILE A 168 5.48 -17.84 -4.44
N VAL A 169 6.04 -16.71 -4.86
CA VAL A 169 5.28 -15.45 -5.01
C VAL A 169 4.15 -15.62 -6.02
N ASP A 170 4.42 -16.21 -7.18
CA ASP A 170 3.42 -16.51 -8.21
C ASP A 170 2.27 -17.38 -7.64
N ASN A 171 2.61 -18.42 -6.86
CA ASN A 171 1.62 -19.28 -6.22
C ASN A 171 0.77 -18.52 -5.18
N LEU A 172 1.36 -17.58 -4.43
CA LEU A 172 0.62 -16.74 -3.50
C LEU A 172 -0.41 -15.88 -4.23
N PHE A 173 -0.02 -15.19 -5.31
CA PHE A 173 -0.96 -14.41 -6.12
C PHE A 173 -2.11 -15.30 -6.65
N ALA A 174 -1.78 -16.49 -7.17
CA ALA A 174 -2.77 -17.43 -7.67
C ALA A 174 -3.73 -17.92 -6.58
N GLN A 175 -3.25 -18.16 -5.36
CA GLN A 175 -4.08 -18.54 -4.20
C GLN A 175 -5.11 -17.48 -3.85
N TYR A 176 -4.77 -16.21 -4.03
CA TYR A 176 -5.68 -15.09 -3.84
C TYR A 176 -6.50 -14.75 -5.10
N GLY A 177 -6.42 -15.58 -6.16
CA GLY A 177 -7.23 -15.45 -7.36
C GLY A 177 -6.77 -14.41 -8.37
N PHE A 178 -5.50 -13.98 -8.30
CA PHE A 178 -4.92 -13.08 -9.29
C PHE A 178 -4.39 -13.85 -10.51
N ASP A 179 -4.67 -13.35 -11.70
CA ASP A 179 -4.13 -13.89 -12.95
C ASP A 179 -2.81 -13.21 -13.30
N LEU A 180 -1.71 -13.88 -12.98
CA LEU A 180 -0.37 -13.36 -13.23
C LEU A 180 -0.01 -13.18 -14.71
N ASN A 181 -0.72 -13.82 -15.62
CA ASN A 181 -0.51 -13.60 -17.06
C ASN A 181 -0.81 -12.16 -17.46
N LYS A 182 -1.67 -11.47 -16.71
CA LYS A 182 -1.94 -10.04 -16.88
C LYS A 182 -0.78 -9.16 -16.39
N TYR A 183 0.08 -9.69 -15.50
CA TYR A 183 1.18 -8.98 -14.89
C TYR A 183 2.54 -9.36 -15.48
N VAL A 184 2.58 -9.89 -16.72
CA VAL A 184 3.84 -10.27 -17.38
C VAL A 184 4.75 -9.05 -17.42
N LEU A 185 5.49 -8.92 -16.34
CA LEU A 185 6.68 -8.10 -16.30
C LEU A 185 7.70 -8.85 -17.15
N SER A 186 8.25 -8.18 -18.14
CA SER A 186 9.46 -8.68 -18.81
C SER A 186 10.49 -8.96 -17.71
N ARG A 187 10.64 -10.23 -17.37
CA ARG A 187 11.66 -10.74 -16.45
C ARG A 187 13.04 -10.55 -17.04
#